data_bda14e079297380bca5f1160555b3ceb
#
_entry.id   bda14e079297380bca5f1160555b3ceb
#
_cell.length_a   1.000
_cell.length_b   1.000
_cell.length_c   1.000
_cell.angle_alpha   90.00
_cell.angle_beta   90.00
_cell.angle_gamma   90.00
#
_symmetry.space_group_name_H-M   'P 1'
#
loop_
_entity.id
_entity.type
_entity.pdbx_description
1 polymer ?
#
loop_
_entity_poly.entity_id
_entity_poly.type
_entity_poly.pdbx_seq_one_letter_code
_entity_poly.pdbx_strand_id
1 'polypeptide(L)'
;MRKFKKNLLCLYFFAYWDDCEQFKIRFAKICRFYNVKYRFVDCETPSGVAESIRRGVKLCPAVIVLENGEEVYRCKGNNAFNELDALFNEYEDRSK
;
A
#
# COMPACT_ATOMS: atom_id res chain seq x y z
N MET A 1 1.96 7.86 21.02
CA MET A 1 2.39 7.53 19.68
C MET A 1 1.86 6.16 19.27
N ARG A 2 1.32 6.09 18.09
CA ARG A 2 0.72 4.87 17.59
C ARG A 2 1.70 4.04 16.83
N LYS A 3 1.67 2.76 17.06
CA LYS A 3 2.60 1.83 16.45
C LYS A 3 1.94 0.50 16.23
N PHE A 4 2.19 -0.09 15.09
CA PHE A 4 1.82 -1.48 14.89
C PHE A 4 2.85 -2.35 15.57
N LYS A 5 2.38 -3.41 16.21
CA LYS A 5 3.28 -4.34 16.90
C LYS A 5 3.99 -5.26 15.96
N LYS A 6 3.45 -5.43 14.76
CA LYS A 6 4.02 -6.30 13.75
C LYS A 6 4.65 -5.49 12.65
N ASN A 7 5.58 -6.09 11.95
CA ASN A 7 6.30 -5.43 10.88
C ASN A 7 5.42 -5.35 9.63
N LEU A 8 4.91 -4.14 9.35
CA LEU A 8 4.08 -3.91 8.18
C LEU A 8 4.85 -3.18 7.11
N LEU A 9 4.62 -3.56 5.87
CA LEU A 9 5.16 -2.89 4.70
C LEU A 9 4.04 -2.76 3.68
N CYS A 10 3.79 -1.55 3.22
CA CYS A 10 2.80 -1.29 2.20
C CYS A 10 3.48 -1.07 0.87
N LEU A 11 2.97 -1.75 -0.16
CA LEU A 11 3.44 -1.58 -1.53
C LEU A 11 2.37 -0.88 -2.34
N TYR A 12 2.72 0.21 -3.00
CA TYR A 12 1.81 0.93 -3.87
C TYR A 12 2.26 0.71 -5.32
N PHE A 13 1.43 -0.02 -6.08
CA PHE A 13 1.68 -0.30 -7.49
C PHE A 13 0.98 0.78 -8.31
N PHE A 14 1.72 1.48 -9.13
CA PHE A 14 1.18 2.58 -9.92
C PHE A 14 1.69 2.52 -11.35
N ALA A 15 0.96 3.22 -12.24
CA ALA A 15 1.36 3.42 -13.61
C ALA A 15 1.18 4.90 -13.95
N TYR A 16 1.85 5.35 -15.00
CA TYR A 16 1.89 6.78 -15.29
C TYR A 16 0.54 7.35 -15.75
N TRP A 17 -0.37 6.51 -16.22
CA TRP A 17 -1.70 6.99 -16.62
C TRP A 17 -2.63 7.24 -15.43
N ASP A 18 -2.23 6.87 -14.23
CA ASP A 18 -2.97 7.19 -13.04
C ASP A 18 -2.68 8.64 -12.63
N ASP A 19 -3.50 9.21 -11.76
CA ASP A 19 -3.20 10.49 -11.14
C ASP A 19 -2.11 10.29 -10.09
N CYS A 20 -0.95 9.86 -10.55
CA CYS A 20 0.12 9.36 -9.71
C CYS A 20 0.56 10.30 -8.62
N GLU A 21 0.72 11.58 -8.95
CA GLU A 21 1.28 12.52 -7.97
C GLU A 21 0.38 12.68 -6.76
N GLN A 22 -0.91 12.87 -6.99
CA GLN A 22 -1.84 13.03 -5.89
C GLN A 22 -1.97 11.76 -5.07
N PHE A 23 -2.06 10.63 -5.73
CA PHE A 23 -2.18 9.35 -5.06
C PHE A 23 -0.94 8.99 -4.27
N LYS A 24 0.24 9.28 -4.82
CA LYS A 24 1.49 9.05 -4.09
C LYS A 24 1.55 9.85 -2.80
N ILE A 25 1.19 11.12 -2.89
CA ILE A 25 1.18 11.99 -1.73
C ILE A 25 0.22 11.48 -0.67
N ARG A 26 -0.99 11.11 -1.09
CA ARG A 26 -2.00 10.61 -0.18
C ARG A 26 -1.58 9.30 0.47
N PHE A 27 -1.03 8.38 -0.31
CA PHE A 27 -0.54 7.11 0.19
C PHE A 27 0.55 7.31 1.24
N ALA A 28 1.53 8.16 0.91
CA ALA A 28 2.63 8.43 1.83
C ALA A 28 2.12 9.05 3.14
N LYS A 29 1.14 9.96 3.05
CA LYS A 29 0.58 10.58 4.24
C LYS A 29 -0.10 9.55 5.15
N ILE A 30 -0.85 8.65 4.55
CA ILE A 30 -1.53 7.60 5.32
C ILE A 30 -0.50 6.73 6.03
N CYS A 31 0.51 6.27 5.32
CA CYS A 31 1.53 5.40 5.91
C CYS A 31 2.31 6.10 7.02
N ARG A 32 2.67 7.36 6.81
CA ARG A 32 3.38 8.12 7.84
C ARG A 32 2.51 8.37 9.07
N PHE A 33 1.24 8.64 8.85
CA PHE A 33 0.33 8.88 9.96
C PHE A 33 0.25 7.67 10.89
N TYR A 34 0.25 6.48 10.32
CA TYR A 34 0.18 5.24 11.09
C TYR A 34 1.54 4.62 11.39
N ASN A 35 2.60 5.29 10.98
CA ASN A 35 3.98 4.84 11.22
C ASN A 35 4.25 3.48 10.58
N VAL A 36 3.83 3.32 9.34
CA VAL A 36 3.98 2.08 8.57
C VAL A 36 4.99 2.33 7.45
N LYS A 37 5.89 1.38 7.25
CA LYS A 37 6.85 1.45 6.14
C LYS A 37 6.12 1.26 4.83
N TYR A 38 6.62 1.92 3.79
CA TYR A 38 5.98 1.83 2.48
C TYR A 38 7.01 1.91 1.36
N ARG A 39 6.61 1.46 0.19
CA ARG A 39 7.43 1.49 -1.00
C ARG A 39 6.55 1.66 -2.22
N PHE A 40 7.05 2.39 -3.21
CA PHE A 40 6.36 2.53 -4.49
C PHE A 40 6.88 1.48 -5.47
N VAL A 41 5.98 0.89 -6.25
CA VAL A 41 6.33 -0.05 -7.30
C VAL A 41 5.84 0.54 -8.62
N ASP A 42 6.78 0.93 -9.48
CA ASP A 42 6.47 1.55 -10.76
C ASP A 42 6.27 0.46 -11.81
N CYS A 43 5.03 0.26 -12.21
CA CYS A 43 4.67 -0.79 -13.17
C CYS A 43 5.12 -0.49 -14.60
N GLU A 44 5.79 0.65 -14.81
CA GLU A 44 6.39 0.99 -16.09
C GLU A 44 7.84 0.56 -16.19
N THR A 45 8.44 0.11 -15.09
CA THR A 45 9.82 -0.36 -15.09
C THR A 45 9.86 -1.88 -15.18
N PRO A 46 10.96 -2.46 -15.72
CA PRO A 46 11.07 -3.92 -15.76
C PRO A 46 10.96 -4.59 -14.39
N SER A 47 11.56 -4.00 -13.36
CA SER A 47 11.49 -4.56 -12.02
C SER A 47 10.08 -4.46 -11.44
N GLY A 48 9.38 -3.36 -11.71
CA GLY A 48 8.01 -3.19 -11.25
C GLY A 48 7.06 -4.16 -11.95
N VAL A 49 7.25 -4.37 -13.26
CA VAL A 49 6.46 -5.36 -14.00
C VAL A 49 6.67 -6.74 -13.41
N ALA A 50 7.93 -7.11 -13.17
CA ALA A 50 8.25 -8.43 -12.62
C ALA A 50 7.59 -8.62 -11.24
N GLU A 51 7.64 -7.60 -10.41
CA GLU A 51 7.04 -7.69 -9.08
C GLU A 51 5.52 -7.79 -9.16
N SER A 52 4.90 -7.02 -10.06
CA SER A 52 3.45 -7.07 -10.20
C SER A 52 2.98 -8.44 -10.69
N ILE A 53 3.73 -9.05 -11.60
CA ILE A 53 3.41 -10.40 -12.07
C ILE A 53 3.54 -11.40 -10.92
N ARG A 54 4.63 -11.34 -10.20
CA ARG A 54 4.89 -12.25 -9.09
C ARG A 54 3.80 -12.17 -8.02
N ARG A 55 3.27 -10.98 -7.79
CA ARG A 55 2.23 -10.78 -6.77
C ARG A 55 0.82 -10.81 -7.32
N GLY A 56 0.67 -11.05 -8.61
CA GLY A 56 -0.66 -11.16 -9.23
C GLY A 56 -1.41 -9.85 -9.29
N VAL A 57 -0.71 -8.73 -9.43
CA VAL A 57 -1.35 -7.42 -9.56
C VAL A 57 -1.66 -7.19 -11.02
N LYS A 58 -2.94 -7.07 -11.35
CA LYS A 58 -3.38 -6.93 -12.74
C LYS A 58 -3.90 -5.54 -13.07
N LEU A 59 -4.28 -4.78 -12.07
CA LEU A 59 -4.82 -3.44 -12.25
C LEU A 59 -4.10 -2.46 -11.34
N CYS A 60 -3.85 -1.26 -11.85
CA CYS A 60 -3.30 -0.16 -11.07
C CYS A 60 -4.34 0.94 -11.00
N PRO A 61 -4.39 1.69 -9.92
CA PRO A 61 -3.54 1.59 -8.75
C PRO A 61 -3.93 0.42 -7.84
N ALA A 62 -2.96 -0.13 -7.15
CA ALA A 62 -3.20 -1.22 -6.21
C ALA A 62 -2.27 -1.08 -5.02
N VAL A 63 -2.77 -1.46 -3.85
CA VAL A 63 -1.98 -1.42 -2.63
C VAL A 63 -2.00 -2.81 -2.01
N ILE A 64 -0.83 -3.30 -1.64
CA ILE A 64 -0.69 -4.58 -0.94
C ILE A 64 -0.05 -4.31 0.40
N VAL A 65 -0.62 -4.87 1.46
CA VAL A 65 -0.07 -4.76 2.80
C VAL A 65 0.55 -6.09 3.17
N LEU A 66 1.83 -6.04 3.52
CA LEU A 66 2.57 -7.21 3.96
C LEU A 66 2.80 -7.14 5.46
N GLU A 67 2.61 -8.25 6.14
CA GLU A 67 2.92 -8.37 7.56
C GLU A 67 3.96 -9.46 7.70
N ASN A 68 5.16 -9.09 8.15
CA ASN A 68 6.30 -10.01 8.23
C ASN A 68 6.57 -10.70 6.90
N GLY A 69 6.39 -9.96 5.80
CA GLY A 69 6.66 -10.46 4.46
C GLY A 69 5.51 -11.18 3.79
N GLU A 70 4.42 -11.41 4.49
CA GLU A 70 3.26 -12.11 3.93
C GLU A 70 2.11 -11.16 3.65
N GLU A 71 1.48 -11.35 2.51
CA GLU A 71 0.34 -10.51 2.14
C GLU A 71 -0.84 -10.78 3.06
N VAL A 72 -1.32 -9.73 3.75
CA VAL A 72 -2.47 -9.85 4.65
C VAL A 72 -3.65 -9.04 4.17
N TYR A 73 -3.44 -8.12 3.23
CA TYR A 73 -4.52 -7.30 2.74
C TYR A 73 -4.15 -6.75 1.37
N ARG A 74 -5.17 -6.54 0.54
CA ARG A 74 -4.99 -5.99 -0.81
C ARG A 74 -6.20 -5.16 -1.15
N CYS A 75 -5.96 -3.99 -1.73
CA CYS A 75 -7.04 -3.17 -2.26
C CYS A 75 -6.60 -2.59 -3.60
N LYS A 76 -7.57 -2.24 -4.43
CA LYS A 76 -7.29 -1.76 -5.78
C LYS A 76 -8.32 -0.72 -6.21
N GLY A 77 -7.95 0.03 -7.24
CA GLY A 77 -8.81 1.05 -7.78
C GLY A 77 -8.80 2.32 -6.97
N ASN A 78 -9.71 3.22 -7.30
CA ASN A 78 -9.74 4.56 -6.72
C ASN A 78 -10.07 4.58 -5.24
N ASN A 79 -10.70 3.53 -4.73
CA ASN A 79 -11.04 3.44 -3.31
C ASN A 79 -9.94 2.84 -2.46
N ALA A 80 -8.83 2.45 -3.08
CA ALA A 80 -7.75 1.76 -2.36
C ALA A 80 -7.28 2.52 -1.12
N PHE A 81 -7.19 3.84 -1.23
CA PHE A 81 -6.65 4.64 -0.13
C PHE A 81 -7.64 4.78 1.02
N ASN A 82 -8.93 4.86 0.72
CA ASN A 82 -9.94 4.88 1.77
C ASN A 82 -9.98 3.56 2.52
N GLU A 83 -9.86 2.45 1.78
CA GLU A 83 -9.82 1.12 2.39
C GLU A 83 -8.57 0.95 3.25
N LEU A 84 -7.43 1.46 2.77
CA LEU A 84 -6.17 1.36 3.51
C LEU A 84 -6.24 2.14 4.82
N ASP A 85 -6.79 3.35 4.76
CA ASP A 85 -6.94 4.17 5.95
C ASP A 85 -7.84 3.49 6.98
N ALA A 86 -8.96 2.91 6.52
CA ALA A 86 -9.88 2.19 7.40
C ALA A 86 -9.21 0.96 8.01
N LEU A 87 -8.41 0.25 7.23
CA LEU A 87 -7.70 -0.93 7.72
C LEU A 87 -6.72 -0.57 8.83
N PHE A 88 -5.93 0.46 8.63
CA PHE A 88 -4.96 0.88 9.63
C PHE A 88 -5.62 1.41 10.89
N ASN A 89 -6.75 2.07 10.74
CA ASN A 89 -7.52 2.54 11.87
C ASN A 89 -7.99 1.36 12.73
N GLU A 90 -8.45 0.28 12.09
CA GLU A 90 -8.83 -0.94 12.80
C GLU A 90 -7.64 -1.57 13.51
N TYR A 91 -6.50 -1.62 12.86
CA TYR A 91 -5.28 -2.19 13.46
C TYR A 91 -4.89 -1.44 14.72
N GLU A 92 -4.98 -0.13 14.69
CA GLU A 92 -4.67 0.69 15.87
C GLU A 92 -5.60 0.38 17.03
N ASP A 93 -6.89 0.25 16.72
CA ASP A 93 -7.88 -0.07 17.74
C ASP A 93 -7.58 -1.42 18.39
N ARG A 94 -7.17 -2.38 17.58
CA ARG A 94 -6.81 -3.71 18.10
C ARG A 94 -5.53 -3.71 18.92
N SER A 95 -4.67 -2.74 18.68
CA SER A 95 -3.38 -2.67 19.37
C SER A 95 -3.48 -2.03 20.74
N LYS A 96 -4.60 -1.46 21.07
CA LYS A 96 -4.78 -0.78 22.35
C LYS A 96 -5.04 -1.74 23.51
#